data_61f27c69692d4d68787c53cd139a53c6
#
_entry.id   61f27c69692d4d68787c53cd139a53c6
#
_cell.length_a   1.000
_cell.length_b   1.000
_cell.length_c   1.000
_cell.angle_alpha   90.00
_cell.angle_beta   90.00
_cell.angle_gamma   90.00
#
_symmetry.space_group_name_H-M   'P 1'
#
loop_
_entity.id
_entity.type
_entity.pdbx_description
1 polymer ?
#
loop_
_entity_poly.entity_id
_entity_poly.type
_entity_poly.pdbx_seq_one_letter_code
_entity_poly.pdbx_strand_id
1 'polypeptide(L)'
;MVRKTCSILSLAILLLATTACSNNQVAETAPEEFAEFLTAQEGNNSQLSGTVKVDGSSTVFPVSEVMATEFQKTHPQVKVVVAVSGTGGGFKKFCAGETDITDASRPINTTEMELCKKNNVEYIELPIAFDGLSVVVNPQNSFARCLKVDELKRMWQPAATGKVTNWNQIRADFPNQPLALYGADKESGTYDYFTQAIIGVEGKSRSDYTASADDKILVKNIAANPNGISYFGYAYYLANKDKLKLVAIDSGYGCVQPSASTVRDSSYQPLSRPVFIYVKKSAATRPEVKAFTNFYLKPENSKLVLSVGYIPLPNIALQSAKSRFNRGQTGTIFGGKGSVVGVQQKEL
;
A
#
# COMPACT_ATOMS: atom_id res chain seq x y z
N MET A 1 62.96 -14.64 19.38
CA MET A 1 63.46 -16.00 19.60
C MET A 1 62.55 -16.93 18.81
N VAL A 2 63.03 -17.43 17.68
CA VAL A 2 63.55 -18.75 17.38
C VAL A 2 62.40 -19.75 17.19
N ARG A 3 62.17 -20.40 16.13
CA ARG A 3 62.73 -20.98 14.87
C ARG A 3 61.67 -21.98 14.40
N LYS A 4 61.24 -21.98 13.09
CA LYS A 4 61.72 -22.87 12.02
C LYS A 4 61.54 -24.38 12.30
N THR A 5 60.88 -25.12 11.38
CA THR A 5 61.39 -25.89 10.24
C THR A 5 60.23 -26.65 9.62
N CYS A 6 59.88 -26.69 8.36
CA CYS A 6 60.46 -27.15 7.11
C CYS A 6 60.89 -28.61 7.06
N SER A 7 60.25 -29.41 6.18
CA SER A 7 60.80 -30.53 5.35
C SER A 7 59.65 -31.20 4.60
N ILE A 8 59.47 -31.15 3.31
CA ILE A 8 60.20 -31.62 2.11
C ILE A 8 60.13 -33.17 1.90
N LEU A 9 59.58 -33.47 0.71
CA LEU A 9 59.86 -34.54 -0.27
C LEU A 9 59.48 -36.02 0.02
N SER A 10 58.67 -36.61 -0.85
CA SER A 10 59.23 -37.55 -1.81
C SER A 10 58.24 -37.96 -2.91
N LEU A 11 58.75 -37.88 -4.10
CA LEU A 11 58.27 -38.27 -5.41
C LEU A 11 58.42 -39.79 -5.59
N ALA A 12 57.43 -40.47 -6.15
CA ALA A 12 57.62 -41.76 -6.79
C ALA A 12 56.68 -41.90 -7.99
N ILE A 13 57.31 -41.88 -9.13
CA ILE A 13 56.81 -42.22 -10.47
C ILE A 13 56.90 -43.75 -10.60
N LEU A 14 55.85 -44.43 -11.05
CA LEU A 14 56.02 -45.67 -11.83
C LEU A 14 54.94 -45.84 -12.90
N LEU A 15 55.38 -46.29 -14.04
CA LEU A 15 54.74 -46.34 -15.36
C LEU A 15 53.88 -47.62 -15.55
N LEU A 16 52.90 -47.44 -16.49
CA LEU A 16 52.43 -48.35 -17.54
C LEU A 16 51.84 -49.72 -17.22
N ALA A 17 50.55 -49.86 -17.52
CA ALA A 17 50.08 -50.99 -18.35
C ALA A 17 48.77 -50.63 -19.07
N THR A 18 48.85 -50.62 -20.37
CA THR A 18 47.72 -50.54 -21.33
C THR A 18 47.03 -51.90 -21.39
N THR A 19 45.69 -51.91 -21.17
CA THR A 19 44.84 -52.95 -21.73
C THR A 19 43.56 -52.29 -22.29
N ALA A 20 43.45 -52.39 -23.60
CA ALA A 20 42.22 -52.06 -24.30
C ALA A 20 41.14 -53.12 -24.02
N CYS A 21 39.95 -52.71 -23.62
CA CYS A 21 38.76 -53.53 -23.77
C CYS A 21 37.57 -52.62 -24.09
N SER A 22 37.13 -52.78 -25.28
CA SER A 22 35.76 -52.77 -25.85
C SER A 22 34.70 -51.89 -25.18
N ASN A 23 34.25 -50.90 -25.98
CA ASN A 23 32.97 -50.20 -25.83
C ASN A 23 31.79 -51.15 -25.68
N ASN A 24 31.04 -51.00 -24.61
CA ASN A 24 29.60 -51.22 -24.59
C ASN A 24 28.98 -49.97 -23.96
N GLN A 25 28.55 -49.03 -24.81
CA GLN A 25 27.60 -47.99 -24.39
C GLN A 25 26.26 -48.65 -24.16
N VAL A 26 25.91 -48.86 -22.91
CA VAL A 26 24.52 -49.02 -22.50
C VAL A 26 23.95 -47.59 -22.40
N ALA A 27 23.22 -47.17 -23.41
CA ALA A 27 22.37 -46.00 -23.32
C ALA A 27 21.27 -46.33 -22.33
N GLU A 28 21.40 -45.81 -21.09
CA GLU A 28 20.36 -45.79 -20.11
C GLU A 28 19.30 -44.80 -20.61
N THR A 29 18.28 -45.31 -21.33
CA THR A 29 17.08 -44.56 -21.70
C THR A 29 16.33 -44.29 -20.41
N ALA A 30 16.26 -43.02 -20.00
CA ALA A 30 15.34 -42.59 -18.97
C ALA A 30 13.91 -43.06 -19.33
N PRO A 31 13.11 -43.53 -18.36
CA PRO A 31 11.77 -43.99 -18.65
C PRO A 31 10.96 -42.92 -19.35
N GLU A 32 10.32 -43.25 -20.46
CA GLU A 32 9.45 -42.36 -21.25
C GLU A 32 8.37 -41.69 -20.39
N GLU A 33 7.97 -42.32 -19.32
CA GLU A 33 7.03 -41.79 -18.32
C GLU A 33 7.49 -40.48 -17.63
N PHE A 34 8.84 -40.28 -17.52
CA PHE A 34 9.37 -39.04 -16.91
C PHE A 34 9.45 -37.89 -17.92
N ALA A 35 9.59 -38.20 -19.20
CA ALA A 35 9.55 -37.21 -20.28
C ALA A 35 8.10 -36.71 -20.50
N GLU A 36 7.11 -37.57 -20.39
CA GLU A 36 5.69 -37.24 -20.49
C GLU A 36 5.21 -36.36 -19.31
N PHE A 37 5.74 -36.58 -18.10
CA PHE A 37 5.45 -35.74 -16.94
C PHE A 37 6.03 -34.32 -17.05
N LEU A 38 7.21 -34.15 -17.66
CA LEU A 38 7.81 -32.82 -17.89
C LEU A 38 7.14 -32.07 -19.05
N THR A 39 6.69 -32.78 -20.09
CA THR A 39 5.95 -32.17 -21.21
C THR A 39 4.50 -31.83 -20.86
N ALA A 40 3.88 -32.54 -19.92
CA ALA A 40 2.53 -32.21 -19.43
C ALA A 40 2.48 -30.91 -18.61
N GLN A 41 3.61 -30.39 -18.11
CA GLN A 41 3.68 -29.09 -17.44
C GLN A 41 3.87 -27.91 -18.39
N GLU A 42 4.27 -28.10 -19.63
CA GLU A 42 4.38 -27.06 -20.65
C GLU A 42 3.11 -26.89 -21.51
N GLY A 43 2.12 -27.73 -21.33
CA GLY A 43 0.93 -27.82 -22.19
C GLY A 43 -0.32 -27.22 -21.62
N ASN A 44 -0.37 -25.95 -21.23
CA ASN A 44 -1.59 -25.13 -21.26
C ASN A 44 -1.26 -23.64 -21.03
N ASN A 45 -0.42 -23.08 -21.89
CA ASN A 45 -0.29 -21.63 -22.01
C ASN A 45 -1.49 -21.10 -22.83
N SER A 46 -2.73 -21.39 -22.38
CA SER A 46 -3.91 -20.65 -22.83
C SER A 46 -3.63 -19.21 -22.41
N GLN A 47 -3.33 -18.36 -23.39
CA GLN A 47 -2.93 -16.98 -23.19
C GLN A 47 -4.02 -16.30 -22.35
N LEU A 48 -3.70 -16.01 -21.08
CA LEU A 48 -4.64 -15.43 -20.12
C LEU A 48 -5.23 -14.15 -20.70
N SER A 49 -6.53 -14.05 -20.77
CA SER A 49 -7.26 -12.90 -21.34
C SER A 49 -8.45 -12.53 -20.47
N GLY A 50 -8.95 -11.32 -20.66
CA GLY A 50 -10.11 -10.81 -19.94
C GLY A 50 -9.94 -9.40 -19.41
N THR A 51 -10.88 -8.94 -18.59
CA THR A 51 -10.84 -7.61 -18.00
C THR A 51 -10.95 -7.69 -16.49
N VAL A 52 -10.06 -7.03 -15.76
CA VAL A 52 -10.13 -6.82 -14.32
C VAL A 52 -10.53 -5.37 -14.08
N LYS A 53 -11.61 -5.15 -13.33
CA LYS A 53 -12.11 -3.81 -12.98
C LYS A 53 -11.75 -3.50 -11.54
N VAL A 54 -10.96 -2.45 -11.34
CA VAL A 54 -10.55 -1.92 -10.03
C VAL A 54 -11.08 -0.50 -9.91
N ASP A 55 -11.66 -0.13 -8.77
CA ASP A 55 -12.08 1.24 -8.46
C ASP A 55 -11.95 1.48 -6.96
N GLY A 56 -11.76 2.70 -6.53
CA GLY A 56 -11.77 3.02 -5.11
C GLY A 56 -10.85 4.18 -4.72
N SER A 57 -10.06 3.96 -3.69
CA SER A 57 -9.22 4.95 -3.03
C SER A 57 -8.21 5.62 -3.95
N SER A 58 -8.22 6.96 -4.01
CA SER A 58 -7.17 7.75 -4.66
C SER A 58 -5.78 7.51 -4.01
N THR A 59 -5.76 7.25 -2.71
CA THR A 59 -4.53 6.89 -1.99
C THR A 59 -3.94 5.59 -2.52
N VAL A 60 -4.73 4.54 -2.75
CA VAL A 60 -4.26 3.24 -3.20
C VAL A 60 -4.01 3.19 -4.71
N PHE A 61 -4.64 4.09 -5.46
CA PHE A 61 -4.53 4.17 -6.92
C PHE A 61 -3.10 4.05 -7.45
N PRO A 62 -2.06 4.75 -6.92
CA PRO A 62 -0.69 4.61 -7.44
C PRO A 62 -0.14 3.18 -7.34
N VAL A 63 -0.51 2.44 -6.31
CA VAL A 63 -0.11 1.03 -6.16
C VAL A 63 -0.82 0.17 -7.18
N SER A 64 -2.15 0.33 -7.33
CA SER A 64 -2.95 -0.42 -8.28
C SER A 64 -2.54 -0.14 -9.73
N GLU A 65 -2.22 1.11 -10.06
CA GLU A 65 -1.77 1.53 -11.38
C GLU A 65 -0.41 0.91 -11.77
N VAL A 66 0.59 0.95 -10.86
CA VAL A 66 1.89 0.33 -11.14
C VAL A 66 1.78 -1.19 -11.23
N MET A 67 0.98 -1.82 -10.38
CA MET A 67 0.73 -3.26 -10.43
C MET A 67 0.04 -3.67 -11.74
N ALA A 68 -0.97 -2.90 -12.19
CA ALA A 68 -1.66 -3.14 -13.45
C ALA A 68 -0.72 -3.01 -14.64
N THR A 69 0.09 -1.95 -14.67
CA THR A 69 1.07 -1.68 -15.72
C THR A 69 2.09 -2.81 -15.84
N GLU A 70 2.69 -3.24 -14.73
CA GLU A 70 3.69 -4.31 -14.73
C GLU A 70 3.08 -5.68 -15.03
N PHE A 71 1.87 -5.96 -14.53
CA PHE A 71 1.16 -7.20 -14.82
C PHE A 71 0.84 -7.35 -16.31
N GLN A 72 0.35 -6.28 -16.95
CA GLN A 72 0.00 -6.29 -18.38
C GLN A 72 1.21 -6.48 -19.31
N LYS A 73 2.45 -6.18 -18.87
CA LYS A 73 3.66 -6.49 -19.66
C LYS A 73 3.84 -7.99 -19.87
N THR A 74 3.46 -8.80 -18.88
CA THR A 74 3.56 -10.27 -18.94
C THR A 74 2.26 -10.94 -19.33
N HIS A 75 1.14 -10.23 -19.29
CA HIS A 75 -0.20 -10.72 -19.65
C HIS A 75 -0.92 -9.70 -20.56
N PRO A 76 -0.41 -9.50 -21.82
CA PRO A 76 -0.85 -8.39 -22.68
C PRO A 76 -2.30 -8.50 -23.15
N GLN A 77 -2.94 -9.68 -23.03
CA GLN A 77 -4.36 -9.87 -23.36
C GLN A 77 -5.28 -9.65 -22.16
N VAL A 78 -4.75 -9.40 -20.97
CA VAL A 78 -5.55 -9.00 -19.81
C VAL A 78 -5.58 -7.49 -19.73
N LYS A 79 -6.79 -6.92 -19.79
CA LYS A 79 -7.00 -5.50 -19.57
C LYS A 79 -7.30 -5.26 -18.08
N VAL A 80 -6.45 -4.52 -17.38
CA VAL A 80 -6.72 -4.04 -16.02
C VAL A 80 -7.13 -2.58 -16.10
N VAL A 81 -8.33 -2.26 -15.65
CA VAL A 81 -8.86 -0.89 -15.61
C VAL A 81 -8.88 -0.44 -14.16
N VAL A 82 -8.13 0.61 -13.85
CA VAL A 82 -8.07 1.20 -12.51
C VAL A 82 -8.72 2.59 -12.56
N ALA A 83 -9.70 2.82 -11.68
CA ALA A 83 -10.43 4.08 -11.58
C ALA A 83 -10.42 4.59 -10.14
N VAL A 84 -10.80 5.86 -9.95
CA VAL A 84 -10.80 6.54 -8.64
C VAL A 84 -12.18 7.09 -8.35
N SER A 85 -12.79 6.65 -7.25
CA SER A 85 -14.06 7.22 -6.72
C SER A 85 -14.02 7.42 -5.19
N GLY A 86 -12.82 7.35 -4.59
CA GLY A 86 -12.63 7.33 -3.14
C GLY A 86 -12.96 5.96 -2.52
N THR A 87 -12.53 5.73 -1.27
CA THR A 87 -12.78 4.45 -0.57
C THR A 87 -14.27 4.15 -0.44
N GLY A 88 -15.07 5.14 0.01
CA GLY A 88 -16.52 4.98 0.15
C GLY A 88 -17.23 4.81 -1.19
N GLY A 89 -16.84 5.59 -2.21
CA GLY A 89 -17.35 5.46 -3.58
C GLY A 89 -17.02 4.09 -4.18
N GLY A 90 -15.80 3.61 -3.98
CA GLY A 90 -15.35 2.28 -4.38
C GLY A 90 -16.18 1.17 -3.75
N PHE A 91 -16.41 1.21 -2.44
CA PHE A 91 -17.27 0.22 -1.77
C PHE A 91 -18.72 0.26 -2.25
N LYS A 92 -19.27 1.44 -2.56
CA LYS A 92 -20.63 1.54 -3.15
C LYS A 92 -20.72 0.77 -4.46
N LYS A 93 -19.80 1.00 -5.41
CA LYS A 93 -19.74 0.29 -6.70
C LYS A 93 -19.42 -1.20 -6.53
N PHE A 94 -18.48 -1.51 -5.67
CA PHE A 94 -18.08 -2.89 -5.38
C PHE A 94 -19.24 -3.72 -4.82
N CYS A 95 -19.92 -3.20 -3.80
CA CYS A 95 -21.09 -3.85 -3.22
C CYS A 95 -22.31 -3.84 -4.15
N ALA A 96 -22.36 -2.97 -5.18
CA ALA A 96 -23.32 -3.06 -6.28
C ALA A 96 -22.93 -4.12 -7.33
N GLY A 97 -21.73 -4.73 -7.20
CA GLY A 97 -21.26 -5.76 -8.14
C GLY A 97 -20.59 -5.23 -9.40
N GLU A 98 -20.37 -3.92 -9.53
CA GLU A 98 -19.87 -3.26 -10.74
C GLU A 98 -18.36 -3.47 -10.97
N THR A 99 -17.59 -3.71 -9.89
CA THR A 99 -16.15 -3.93 -9.93
C THR A 99 -15.76 -5.31 -9.40
N ASP A 100 -14.59 -5.79 -9.80
CA ASP A 100 -14.02 -7.06 -9.36
C ASP A 100 -13.19 -6.88 -8.07
N ILE A 101 -12.53 -5.72 -7.98
CA ILE A 101 -11.66 -5.32 -6.87
C ILE A 101 -12.03 -3.89 -6.48
N THR A 102 -11.98 -3.58 -5.19
CA THR A 102 -11.99 -2.19 -4.73
C THR A 102 -10.76 -1.88 -3.90
N ASP A 103 -10.16 -0.72 -4.19
CA ASP A 103 -9.06 -0.15 -3.43
C ASP A 103 -9.59 0.57 -2.19
N ALA A 104 -8.96 0.36 -1.04
CA ALA A 104 -9.39 0.97 0.21
C ALA A 104 -8.21 1.43 1.08
N SER A 105 -8.26 2.67 1.55
CA SER A 105 -7.26 3.25 2.45
C SER A 105 -7.67 3.19 3.93
N ARG A 106 -8.66 2.39 4.25
CA ARG A 106 -9.10 1.93 5.57
C ARG A 106 -9.83 0.59 5.44
N PRO A 107 -9.98 -0.17 6.54
CA PRO A 107 -10.89 -1.31 6.55
C PRO A 107 -12.34 -0.93 6.21
N ILE A 108 -13.08 -1.92 5.71
CA ILE A 108 -14.52 -1.80 5.47
C ILE A 108 -15.27 -1.49 6.78
N ASN A 109 -16.27 -0.61 6.72
CA ASN A 109 -17.11 -0.29 7.87
C ASN A 109 -18.43 -1.08 7.88
N THR A 110 -19.17 -1.00 8.99
CA THR A 110 -20.42 -1.75 9.17
C THR A 110 -21.46 -1.43 8.10
N THR A 111 -21.62 -0.15 7.71
CA THR A 111 -22.59 0.27 6.68
C THR A 111 -22.25 -0.34 5.31
N GLU A 112 -20.96 -0.37 4.95
CA GLU A 112 -20.49 -0.98 3.71
C GLU A 112 -20.65 -2.51 3.74
N MET A 113 -20.39 -3.14 4.90
CA MET A 113 -20.63 -4.57 5.09
C MET A 113 -22.11 -4.93 4.90
N GLU A 114 -23.03 -4.12 5.45
CA GLU A 114 -24.48 -4.30 5.30
C GLU A 114 -24.91 -4.12 3.83
N LEU A 115 -24.34 -3.14 3.13
CA LEU A 115 -24.59 -2.92 1.71
C LEU A 115 -24.15 -4.12 0.85
N CYS A 116 -22.93 -4.62 1.07
CA CYS A 116 -22.44 -5.81 0.39
C CYS A 116 -23.31 -7.03 0.69
N LYS A 117 -23.68 -7.25 1.96
CA LYS A 117 -24.57 -8.35 2.38
C LYS A 117 -25.94 -8.27 1.72
N LYS A 118 -26.55 -7.08 1.68
CA LYS A 118 -27.84 -6.84 1.02
C LYS A 118 -27.83 -7.24 -0.46
N ASN A 119 -26.70 -7.03 -1.13
CA ASN A 119 -26.53 -7.33 -2.55
C ASN A 119 -25.87 -8.69 -2.81
N ASN A 120 -25.73 -9.55 -1.79
CA ASN A 120 -25.07 -10.85 -1.86
C ASN A 120 -23.64 -10.81 -2.41
N VAL A 121 -22.90 -9.75 -2.12
CA VAL A 121 -21.49 -9.60 -2.48
C VAL A 121 -20.62 -10.07 -1.32
N GLU A 122 -20.01 -11.25 -1.45
CA GLU A 122 -18.95 -11.70 -0.56
C GLU A 122 -17.59 -11.17 -1.05
N TYR A 123 -16.71 -10.84 -0.10
CA TYR A 123 -15.42 -10.25 -0.40
C TYR A 123 -14.29 -10.87 0.44
N ILE A 124 -13.08 -10.79 -0.11
CA ILE A 124 -11.84 -11.19 0.54
C ILE A 124 -11.04 -9.92 0.78
N GLU A 125 -10.82 -9.55 2.05
CA GLU A 125 -10.00 -8.42 2.46
C GLU A 125 -8.52 -8.80 2.43
N LEU A 126 -7.70 -8.00 1.75
CA LEU A 126 -6.26 -8.23 1.60
C LEU A 126 -5.49 -6.95 1.89
N PRO A 127 -4.74 -6.87 3.00
CA PRO A 127 -3.77 -5.80 3.18
C PRO A 127 -2.67 -5.96 2.11
N ILE A 128 -2.21 -4.82 1.56
CA ILE A 128 -1.22 -4.83 0.47
C ILE A 128 0.01 -3.98 0.75
N ALA A 129 -0.11 -2.96 1.61
CA ALA A 129 0.97 -2.05 1.97
C ALA A 129 0.63 -1.27 3.24
N PHE A 130 1.62 -0.53 3.74
CA PHE A 130 1.39 0.58 4.67
C PHE A 130 1.57 1.92 3.96
N ASP A 131 0.73 2.87 4.33
CA ASP A 131 0.77 4.27 3.93
C ASP A 131 1.05 5.17 5.14
N GLY A 132 1.80 6.25 4.93
CA GLY A 132 1.91 7.35 5.87
C GLY A 132 1.07 8.53 5.38
N LEU A 133 0.20 9.08 6.21
CA LEU A 133 -0.44 10.34 5.91
C LEU A 133 0.53 11.49 6.16
N SER A 134 0.87 12.22 5.11
CA SER A 134 1.69 13.44 5.23
C SER A 134 0.84 14.63 5.61
N VAL A 135 1.28 15.39 6.61
CA VAL A 135 0.84 16.77 6.80
C VAL A 135 1.85 17.66 6.12
N VAL A 136 1.40 18.56 5.26
CA VAL A 136 2.25 19.39 4.41
C VAL A 136 1.83 20.85 4.45
N VAL A 137 2.82 21.72 4.26
CA VAL A 137 2.66 23.16 4.07
C VAL A 137 3.43 23.62 2.83
N ASN A 138 3.18 24.86 2.40
CA ASN A 138 3.99 25.48 1.36
C ASN A 138 5.46 25.61 1.81
N PRO A 139 6.48 25.46 0.93
CA PRO A 139 7.89 25.62 1.28
C PRO A 139 8.24 26.96 1.94
N GLN A 140 7.50 28.03 1.63
CA GLN A 140 7.67 29.37 2.24
C GLN A 140 7.20 29.43 3.71
N ASN A 141 6.38 28.49 4.17
CA ASN A 141 6.00 28.40 5.58
C ASN A 141 7.21 27.97 6.42
N SER A 142 7.82 28.91 7.15
CA SER A 142 9.05 28.68 7.92
C SER A 142 8.78 28.23 9.36
N PHE A 143 7.57 28.40 9.88
CA PHE A 143 7.23 28.25 11.30
C PHE A 143 6.57 26.89 11.63
N ALA A 144 5.69 26.35 10.80
CA ALA A 144 5.01 25.08 11.05
C ALA A 144 5.90 23.87 10.70
N ARG A 145 6.99 23.67 11.46
CA ARG A 145 7.94 22.57 11.24
C ARG A 145 7.50 21.27 11.91
N CYS A 146 6.81 21.40 13.04
CA CYS A 146 6.30 20.30 13.84
C CYS A 146 4.98 20.72 14.49
N LEU A 147 3.96 19.88 14.40
CA LEU A 147 2.65 20.09 15.03
C LEU A 147 2.30 18.92 15.94
N LYS A 148 1.73 19.24 17.10
CA LYS A 148 1.17 18.24 18.01
C LYS A 148 -0.16 17.72 17.45
N VAL A 149 -0.51 16.48 17.80
CA VAL A 149 -1.82 15.90 17.45
C VAL A 149 -2.96 16.81 17.93
N ASP A 150 -2.86 17.39 19.15
CA ASP A 150 -3.86 18.31 19.66
C ASP A 150 -3.94 19.64 18.88
N GLU A 151 -2.86 20.11 18.29
CA GLU A 151 -2.87 21.29 17.42
C GLU A 151 -3.56 20.99 16.09
N LEU A 152 -3.32 19.83 15.50
CA LEU A 152 -4.09 19.36 14.34
C LEU A 152 -5.56 19.20 14.68
N LYS A 153 -5.89 18.61 15.83
CA LYS A 153 -7.28 18.52 16.31
C LYS A 153 -7.93 19.87 16.43
N ARG A 154 -7.23 20.87 17.03
CA ARG A 154 -7.72 22.25 17.15
C ARG A 154 -8.01 22.89 15.81
N MET A 155 -7.19 22.60 14.77
CA MET A 155 -7.42 23.09 13.39
C MET A 155 -8.65 22.47 12.74
N TRP A 156 -8.82 21.15 12.88
CA TRP A 156 -9.71 20.37 12.03
C TRP A 156 -11.04 19.94 12.67
N GLN A 157 -11.20 20.07 14.01
CA GLN A 157 -12.44 19.65 14.68
C GLN A 157 -13.66 20.49 14.25
N PRO A 158 -14.88 19.96 14.31
CA PRO A 158 -16.11 20.69 13.94
C PRO A 158 -16.26 22.03 14.65
N ALA A 159 -15.90 22.10 15.93
CA ALA A 159 -16.00 23.32 16.75
C ALA A 159 -15.06 24.46 16.28
N ALA A 160 -14.09 24.19 15.41
CA ALA A 160 -13.19 25.18 14.81
C ALA A 160 -13.81 25.98 13.66
N THR A 161 -14.94 25.51 13.11
CA THR A 161 -15.63 26.16 11.97
C THR A 161 -15.92 27.63 12.27
N GLY A 162 -15.43 28.52 11.39
CA GLY A 162 -15.56 29.98 11.51
C GLY A 162 -14.85 30.65 12.68
N LYS A 163 -14.17 29.88 13.57
CA LYS A 163 -13.52 30.38 14.78
C LYS A 163 -11.99 30.35 14.69
N VAL A 164 -11.45 29.28 14.15
CA VAL A 164 -9.99 29.10 13.99
C VAL A 164 -9.65 29.44 12.55
N THR A 165 -9.21 30.67 12.33
CA THR A 165 -8.96 31.25 11.00
C THR A 165 -7.54 31.72 10.79
N ASN A 166 -6.73 31.78 11.87
CA ASN A 166 -5.37 32.26 11.84
C ASN A 166 -4.40 31.26 12.53
N TRP A 167 -3.16 31.25 12.07
CA TRP A 167 -2.10 30.38 12.58
C TRP A 167 -1.77 30.62 14.06
N ASN A 168 -1.75 31.89 14.52
CA ASN A 168 -1.48 32.22 15.91
C ASN A 168 -2.55 31.74 16.90
N GLN A 169 -3.74 31.35 16.41
CA GLN A 169 -4.77 30.70 17.23
C GLN A 169 -4.43 29.22 17.53
N ILE A 170 -3.51 28.63 16.75
CA ILE A 170 -3.02 27.27 16.96
C ILE A 170 -1.90 27.28 17.99
N ARG A 171 -0.92 28.19 17.82
CA ARG A 171 0.20 28.40 18.73
C ARG A 171 0.54 29.89 18.78
N ALA A 172 0.64 30.45 19.99
CA ALA A 172 0.78 31.91 20.18
C ALA A 172 2.04 32.52 19.53
N ASP A 173 3.10 31.72 19.37
CA ASP A 173 4.35 32.13 18.72
C ASP A 173 4.30 31.99 17.19
N PHE A 174 3.23 31.46 16.62
CA PHE A 174 3.04 31.47 15.17
C PHE A 174 2.58 32.86 14.69
N PRO A 175 2.90 33.23 13.45
CA PRO A 175 2.53 34.54 12.93
C PRO A 175 1.01 34.71 12.84
N ASN A 176 0.55 35.96 13.01
CA ASN A 176 -0.86 36.29 12.78
C ASN A 176 -1.15 36.37 11.28
N GLN A 177 -1.26 35.21 10.67
CA GLN A 177 -1.53 35.02 9.24
C GLN A 177 -2.76 34.11 9.06
N PRO A 178 -3.51 34.26 7.96
CA PRO A 178 -4.65 33.41 7.66
C PRO A 178 -4.26 31.94 7.65
N LEU A 179 -5.10 31.08 8.20
CA LEU A 179 -4.97 29.62 8.14
C LEU A 179 -5.84 29.10 6.99
N ALA A 180 -5.21 28.73 5.88
CA ALA A 180 -5.92 28.15 4.74
C ALA A 180 -5.84 26.62 4.78
N LEU A 181 -6.99 25.98 4.90
CA LEU A 181 -7.10 24.52 5.07
C LEU A 181 -7.54 23.87 3.76
N TYR A 182 -6.78 22.86 3.34
CA TYR A 182 -7.05 21.99 2.21
C TYR A 182 -7.04 20.57 2.68
N GLY A 183 -8.00 19.74 2.27
CA GLY A 183 -8.05 18.37 2.78
C GLY A 183 -8.88 17.44 1.91
N ALA A 184 -8.81 16.16 2.23
CA ALA A 184 -9.60 15.14 1.57
C ALA A 184 -11.11 15.40 1.79
N ASP A 185 -11.93 15.03 0.80
CA ASP A 185 -13.38 15.10 0.93
C ASP A 185 -13.98 13.89 1.67
N LYS A 186 -15.29 13.91 1.88
CA LYS A 186 -16.01 12.92 2.68
C LYS A 186 -16.09 11.51 2.07
N GLU A 187 -15.85 11.38 0.76
CA GLU A 187 -15.79 10.07 0.10
C GLU A 187 -14.38 9.45 0.17
N SER A 188 -13.40 10.21 0.67
CA SER A 188 -12.02 9.77 0.81
C SER A 188 -11.79 8.99 2.10
N GLY A 189 -11.24 7.78 2.01
CA GLY A 189 -10.75 7.07 3.18
C GLY A 189 -9.58 7.76 3.89
N THR A 190 -8.94 8.74 3.25
CA THR A 190 -7.95 9.63 3.89
C THR A 190 -8.64 10.59 4.86
N TYR A 191 -9.80 11.13 4.48
CA TYR A 191 -10.64 11.92 5.37
C TYR A 191 -11.11 11.11 6.58
N ASP A 192 -11.64 9.90 6.33
CA ASP A 192 -12.11 9.01 7.39
C ASP A 192 -11.00 8.70 8.39
N TYR A 193 -9.84 8.27 7.88
CA TYR A 193 -8.70 7.92 8.73
C TYR A 193 -8.13 9.13 9.47
N PHE A 194 -7.95 10.28 8.81
CA PHE A 194 -7.44 11.49 9.45
C PHE A 194 -8.37 11.96 10.57
N THR A 195 -9.68 11.97 10.33
CA THR A 195 -10.66 12.38 11.35
C THR A 195 -10.68 11.40 12.52
N GLN A 196 -10.59 10.10 12.29
CA GLN A 196 -10.45 9.11 13.36
C GLN A 196 -9.16 9.31 14.15
N ALA A 197 -8.02 9.46 13.46
CA ALA A 197 -6.71 9.54 14.08
C ALA A 197 -6.48 10.83 14.87
N ILE A 198 -6.98 11.97 14.35
CA ILE A 198 -6.71 13.30 14.91
C ILE A 198 -7.86 13.80 15.79
N ILE A 199 -9.10 13.62 15.34
CA ILE A 199 -10.28 14.14 16.06
C ILE A 199 -10.83 13.11 17.05
N GLY A 200 -10.64 11.82 16.74
CA GLY A 200 -11.14 10.68 17.52
C GLY A 200 -12.53 10.21 17.09
N VAL A 201 -13.09 10.79 16.02
CA VAL A 201 -14.40 10.41 15.47
C VAL A 201 -14.33 10.41 13.95
N GLU A 202 -14.45 9.23 13.35
CA GLU A 202 -14.45 9.05 11.89
C GLU A 202 -15.53 9.91 11.23
N GLY A 203 -15.19 10.56 10.13
CA GLY A 203 -16.11 11.37 9.35
C GLY A 203 -16.52 12.71 9.97
N LYS A 204 -15.90 13.14 11.06
CA LYS A 204 -16.22 14.40 11.74
C LYS A 204 -15.10 15.41 11.61
N SER A 205 -15.35 16.50 10.88
CA SER A 205 -14.44 17.62 10.71
C SER A 205 -15.21 18.93 10.57
N ARG A 206 -14.47 20.05 10.60
CA ARG A 206 -15.04 21.34 10.15
C ARG A 206 -15.44 21.28 8.67
N SER A 207 -16.29 22.19 8.24
CA SER A 207 -16.85 22.19 6.86
C SER A 207 -16.35 23.35 5.99
N ASP A 208 -15.62 24.30 6.57
CA ASP A 208 -15.15 25.53 5.94
C ASP A 208 -13.69 25.42 5.43
N TYR A 209 -13.34 24.30 4.86
CA TYR A 209 -12.07 24.08 4.17
C TYR A 209 -12.30 23.69 2.71
N THR A 210 -11.28 23.82 1.87
CA THR A 210 -11.34 23.36 0.48
C THR A 210 -11.11 21.86 0.42
N ALA A 211 -12.14 21.12 0.04
CA ALA A 211 -12.14 19.66 -0.04
C ALA A 211 -11.84 19.16 -1.47
N SER A 212 -11.13 18.02 -1.58
CA SER A 212 -10.94 17.31 -2.85
C SER A 212 -10.74 15.82 -2.61
N ALA A 213 -11.34 14.98 -3.49
CA ALA A 213 -11.02 13.55 -3.58
C ALA A 213 -9.69 13.29 -4.33
N ASP A 214 -9.21 14.25 -5.12
CA ASP A 214 -7.97 14.15 -5.88
C ASP A 214 -6.83 14.84 -5.14
N ASP A 215 -5.88 14.06 -4.64
CA ASP A 215 -4.70 14.53 -3.92
C ASP A 215 -3.82 15.45 -4.79
N LYS A 216 -3.86 15.34 -6.13
CA LYS A 216 -3.13 16.25 -7.05
C LYS A 216 -3.64 17.68 -6.96
N ILE A 217 -4.95 17.85 -6.74
CA ILE A 217 -5.57 19.16 -6.52
C ILE A 217 -5.10 19.75 -5.19
N LEU A 218 -5.04 18.94 -4.14
CA LEU A 218 -4.53 19.37 -2.83
C LEU A 218 -3.06 19.81 -2.90
N VAL A 219 -2.23 19.07 -3.61
CA VAL A 219 -0.82 19.43 -3.89
C VAL A 219 -0.73 20.80 -4.57
N LYS A 220 -1.53 21.01 -5.64
CA LYS A 220 -1.58 22.28 -6.38
C LYS A 220 -1.98 23.46 -5.47
N ASN A 221 -2.98 23.26 -4.63
CA ASN A 221 -3.47 24.30 -3.73
C ASN A 221 -2.41 24.71 -2.68
N ILE A 222 -1.71 23.75 -2.10
CA ILE A 222 -0.62 24.02 -1.14
C ILE A 222 0.56 24.73 -1.82
N ALA A 223 0.95 24.27 -3.01
CA ALA A 223 2.04 24.91 -3.76
C ALA A 223 1.75 26.39 -4.09
N ALA A 224 0.47 26.74 -4.30
CA ALA A 224 0.03 28.08 -4.63
C ALA A 224 -0.21 29.01 -3.42
N ASN A 225 -0.33 28.48 -2.18
CA ASN A 225 -0.71 29.28 -1.00
C ASN A 225 0.31 29.13 0.14
N PRO A 226 1.11 30.19 0.45
CA PRO A 226 2.08 30.18 1.55
C PRO A 226 1.46 29.90 2.93
N ASN A 227 0.19 30.21 3.12
CA ASN A 227 -0.52 30.03 4.38
C ASN A 227 -1.30 28.69 4.46
N GLY A 228 -1.15 27.84 3.43
CA GLY A 228 -1.87 26.61 3.31
C GLY A 228 -1.27 25.48 4.15
N ILE A 229 -2.16 24.62 4.67
CA ILE A 229 -1.84 23.31 5.23
C ILE A 229 -2.79 22.27 4.67
N SER A 230 -2.27 21.08 4.42
CA SER A 230 -3.05 19.94 3.91
C SER A 230 -2.57 18.63 4.51
N TYR A 231 -3.35 17.57 4.26
CA TYR A 231 -2.96 16.19 4.54
C TYR A 231 -3.38 15.27 3.40
N PHE A 232 -2.50 14.36 3.02
CA PHE A 232 -2.70 13.33 1.98
C PHE A 232 -1.61 12.25 2.05
N GLY A 233 -1.72 11.20 1.22
CA GLY A 233 -0.77 10.09 1.20
C GLY A 233 0.68 10.54 0.95
N TYR A 234 1.63 9.94 1.67
CA TYR A 234 3.07 10.24 1.59
C TYR A 234 3.64 10.10 0.17
N ALA A 235 3.08 9.21 -0.64
CA ALA A 235 3.44 9.04 -2.05
C ALA A 235 3.31 10.34 -2.85
N TYR A 236 2.24 11.11 -2.63
CA TYR A 236 2.01 12.38 -3.32
C TYR A 236 2.99 13.46 -2.86
N TYR A 237 3.40 13.45 -1.58
CA TYR A 237 4.50 14.30 -1.14
C TYR A 237 5.81 13.94 -1.84
N LEU A 238 6.18 12.65 -1.91
CA LEU A 238 7.42 12.21 -2.56
C LEU A 238 7.50 12.63 -4.03
N ALA A 239 6.38 12.53 -4.75
CA ALA A 239 6.28 12.96 -6.16
C ALA A 239 6.35 14.49 -6.34
N ASN A 240 6.19 15.29 -5.27
CA ASN A 240 6.13 16.76 -5.33
C ASN A 240 6.95 17.44 -4.22
N LYS A 241 8.00 16.78 -3.72
CA LYS A 241 8.83 17.28 -2.61
C LYS A 241 9.51 18.62 -2.86
N ASP A 242 9.66 18.99 -4.11
CA ASP A 242 10.16 20.29 -4.56
C ASP A 242 9.17 21.45 -4.35
N LYS A 243 7.87 21.15 -4.28
CA LYS A 243 6.76 22.10 -4.15
C LYS A 243 6.12 22.11 -2.77
N LEU A 244 6.50 21.20 -1.91
CA LEU A 244 5.86 20.94 -0.62
C LEU A 244 6.89 20.80 0.50
N LYS A 245 6.48 21.13 1.72
CA LYS A 245 7.27 20.90 2.91
C LYS A 245 6.52 20.05 3.91
N LEU A 246 7.16 18.97 4.38
CA LEU A 246 6.62 18.13 5.45
C LEU A 246 6.56 18.86 6.78
N VAL A 247 5.49 18.62 7.50
CA VAL A 247 5.35 18.93 8.92
C VAL A 247 5.55 17.65 9.71
N ALA A 248 6.46 17.65 10.66
CA ALA A 248 6.61 16.55 11.60
C ALA A 248 5.42 16.50 12.55
N ILE A 249 5.05 15.31 13.02
CA ILE A 249 3.97 15.12 13.97
C ILE A 249 4.53 14.70 15.32
N ASP A 250 4.08 15.38 16.36
CA ASP A 250 4.38 15.04 17.75
C ASP A 250 3.15 14.42 18.40
N SER A 251 3.21 13.12 18.61
CA SER A 251 2.20 12.32 19.31
C SER A 251 2.47 12.18 20.82
N GLY A 252 3.37 13.00 21.37
CA GLY A 252 3.81 12.96 22.76
C GLY A 252 5.21 12.38 22.97
N TYR A 253 5.85 11.89 21.89
CA TYR A 253 7.19 11.29 21.92
C TYR A 253 8.21 12.06 21.09
N GLY A 254 7.88 13.30 20.71
CA GLY A 254 8.71 14.18 19.89
C GLY A 254 8.25 14.22 18.43
N CYS A 255 8.93 15.08 17.67
CA CYS A 255 8.60 15.37 16.28
C CYS A 255 9.10 14.29 15.35
N VAL A 256 8.20 13.53 14.71
CA VAL A 256 8.51 12.48 13.75
C VAL A 256 7.97 12.86 12.38
N GLN A 257 8.77 12.75 11.33
CA GLN A 257 8.34 12.91 9.95
C GLN A 257 7.98 11.53 9.33
N PRO A 258 7.01 11.48 8.40
CA PRO A 258 6.76 10.28 7.65
C PRO A 258 7.97 9.89 6.80
N SER A 259 8.32 8.62 6.84
CA SER A 259 9.34 8.00 6.01
C SER A 259 9.10 6.49 5.96
N ALA A 260 9.75 5.79 5.02
CA ALA A 260 9.66 4.34 4.97
C ALA A 260 10.13 3.67 6.28
N SER A 261 11.13 4.24 6.98
CA SER A 261 11.59 3.74 8.28
C SER A 261 10.58 4.00 9.38
N THR A 262 10.11 5.26 9.54
CA THR A 262 9.24 5.66 10.66
C THR A 262 7.83 5.08 10.57
N VAL A 263 7.35 4.77 9.36
CA VAL A 263 6.09 4.01 9.18
C VAL A 263 6.32 2.52 9.48
N ARG A 264 7.47 1.95 9.05
CA ARG A 264 7.78 0.53 9.28
C ARG A 264 8.00 0.21 10.75
N ASP A 265 8.73 1.04 11.49
CA ASP A 265 9.00 0.85 12.91
C ASP A 265 7.86 1.37 13.81
N SER A 266 6.77 1.87 13.21
CA SER A 266 5.59 2.43 13.88
C SER A 266 5.90 3.64 14.76
N SER A 267 6.99 4.37 14.54
CA SER A 267 7.29 5.63 15.25
C SER A 267 6.49 6.81 14.72
N TYR A 268 6.06 6.77 13.43
CA TYR A 268 5.18 7.80 12.85
C TYR A 268 3.72 7.52 13.19
N GLN A 269 3.28 7.94 14.37
CA GLN A 269 1.91 7.78 14.85
C GLN A 269 1.28 9.16 15.12
N PRO A 270 -0.07 9.27 14.99
CA PRO A 270 -1.05 8.24 14.62
C PRO A 270 -1.33 8.17 13.12
N LEU A 271 -0.52 8.78 12.26
CA LEU A 271 -0.78 8.99 10.84
C LEU A 271 -0.14 7.92 9.92
N SER A 272 0.06 6.70 10.40
CA SER A 272 0.39 5.54 9.58
C SER A 272 -0.72 4.50 9.60
N ARG A 273 -1.02 3.89 8.44
CA ARG A 273 -2.16 2.98 8.27
C ARG A 273 -1.88 1.88 7.26
N PRO A 274 -2.49 0.69 7.41
CA PRO A 274 -2.56 -0.28 6.34
C PRO A 274 -3.50 0.18 5.22
N VAL A 275 -3.18 -0.22 3.99
CA VAL A 275 -4.04 -0.04 2.82
C VAL A 275 -4.36 -1.40 2.21
N PHE A 276 -5.51 -1.50 1.53
CA PHE A 276 -6.14 -2.77 1.19
C PHE A 276 -6.61 -2.80 -0.26
N ILE A 277 -6.72 -4.02 -0.77
CA ILE A 277 -7.65 -4.35 -1.85
C ILE A 277 -8.70 -5.33 -1.31
N TYR A 278 -9.94 -5.18 -1.77
CA TYR A 278 -11.02 -6.13 -1.51
C TYR A 278 -11.38 -6.80 -2.82
N VAL A 279 -11.27 -8.12 -2.87
CA VAL A 279 -11.56 -8.92 -4.06
C VAL A 279 -12.92 -9.56 -3.90
N LYS A 280 -13.82 -9.35 -4.87
CA LYS A 280 -15.13 -10.02 -4.88
C LYS A 280 -14.91 -11.51 -5.01
N LYS A 281 -15.49 -12.31 -4.10
CA LYS A 281 -15.28 -13.76 -4.04
C LYS A 281 -15.63 -14.47 -5.37
N SER A 282 -16.74 -14.08 -5.98
CA SER A 282 -17.14 -14.63 -7.28
C SER A 282 -16.18 -14.24 -8.42
N ALA A 283 -15.56 -13.06 -8.35
CA ALA A 283 -14.55 -12.64 -9.31
C ALA A 283 -13.19 -13.34 -9.09
N ALA A 284 -12.85 -13.70 -7.84
CA ALA A 284 -11.61 -14.40 -7.49
C ALA A 284 -11.45 -15.78 -8.15
N THR A 285 -12.55 -16.37 -8.66
CA THR A 285 -12.52 -17.63 -9.42
C THR A 285 -12.14 -17.43 -10.89
N ARG A 286 -12.24 -16.21 -11.42
CA ARG A 286 -11.87 -15.89 -12.80
C ARG A 286 -10.33 -15.89 -12.92
N PRO A 287 -9.77 -16.57 -13.95
CA PRO A 287 -8.33 -16.74 -14.08
C PRO A 287 -7.54 -15.43 -14.08
N GLU A 288 -8.00 -14.39 -14.79
CA GLU A 288 -7.35 -13.09 -14.89
C GLU A 288 -7.39 -12.30 -13.57
N VAL A 289 -8.50 -12.37 -12.82
CA VAL A 289 -8.62 -11.73 -11.50
C VAL A 289 -7.71 -12.43 -10.48
N LYS A 290 -7.73 -13.76 -10.50
CA LYS A 290 -6.88 -14.59 -9.64
C LYS A 290 -5.39 -14.33 -9.91
N ALA A 291 -5.00 -14.28 -11.18
CA ALA A 291 -3.62 -14.02 -11.58
C ALA A 291 -3.17 -12.62 -11.16
N PHE A 292 -3.99 -11.59 -11.40
CA PHE A 292 -3.69 -10.22 -11.02
C PHE A 292 -3.61 -10.07 -9.49
N THR A 293 -4.55 -10.65 -8.72
CA THR A 293 -4.49 -10.61 -7.25
C THR A 293 -3.25 -11.32 -6.73
N ASN A 294 -2.89 -12.49 -7.28
CA ASN A 294 -1.66 -13.18 -6.89
C ASN A 294 -0.40 -12.37 -7.25
N PHE A 295 -0.43 -11.58 -8.34
CA PHE A 295 0.68 -10.70 -8.71
C PHE A 295 0.94 -9.63 -7.63
N TYR A 296 -0.12 -9.04 -7.05
CA TYR A 296 0.02 -8.13 -5.90
C TYR A 296 0.73 -8.78 -4.71
N LEU A 297 0.43 -10.06 -4.44
CA LEU A 297 0.87 -10.75 -3.24
C LEU A 297 2.20 -11.49 -3.42
N LYS A 298 2.93 -11.23 -4.52
CA LYS A 298 4.27 -11.76 -4.74
C LYS A 298 5.31 -10.91 -4.01
N PRO A 299 6.19 -11.50 -3.16
CA PRO A 299 7.24 -10.76 -2.46
C PRO A 299 8.16 -9.97 -3.39
N GLU A 300 8.47 -10.50 -4.58
CA GLU A 300 9.29 -9.83 -5.59
C GLU A 300 8.69 -8.54 -6.13
N ASN A 301 7.36 -8.36 -6.02
CA ASN A 301 6.65 -7.16 -6.44
C ASN A 301 6.60 -6.07 -5.34
N SER A 302 7.11 -6.34 -4.16
CA SER A 302 7.29 -5.33 -3.09
C SER A 302 8.10 -4.11 -3.56
N LYS A 303 9.00 -4.27 -4.52
CA LYS A 303 9.74 -3.18 -5.15
C LYS A 303 8.83 -2.20 -5.88
N LEU A 304 7.70 -2.65 -6.44
CA LEU A 304 6.71 -1.80 -7.11
C LEU A 304 5.95 -0.94 -6.10
N VAL A 305 5.64 -1.51 -4.94
CA VAL A 305 5.05 -0.77 -3.81
C VAL A 305 5.99 0.35 -3.36
N LEU A 306 7.29 0.04 -3.20
CA LEU A 306 8.32 1.04 -2.84
C LEU A 306 8.47 2.12 -3.91
N SER A 307 8.42 1.78 -5.20
CA SER A 307 8.64 2.72 -6.31
C SER A 307 7.60 3.84 -6.35
N VAL A 308 6.42 3.61 -5.77
CA VAL A 308 5.34 4.59 -5.68
C VAL A 308 5.20 5.20 -4.28
N GLY A 309 6.20 5.00 -3.40
CA GLY A 309 6.29 5.69 -2.11
C GLY A 309 5.52 5.03 -0.96
N TYR A 310 5.05 3.79 -1.14
CA TYR A 310 4.40 3.01 -0.08
C TYR A 310 5.39 2.07 0.60
N ILE A 311 5.03 1.62 1.80
CA ILE A 311 5.84 0.70 2.59
C ILE A 311 5.30 -0.72 2.41
N PRO A 312 6.09 -1.65 1.83
CA PRO A 312 5.66 -3.02 1.64
C PRO A 312 5.36 -3.71 2.96
N LEU A 313 4.41 -4.63 2.91
CA LEU A 313 4.16 -5.55 4.01
C LEU A 313 5.37 -6.48 4.25
N PRO A 314 5.62 -6.91 5.49
CA PRO A 314 6.54 -8.00 5.76
C PRO A 314 6.13 -9.28 5.03
N ASN A 315 7.10 -10.13 4.69
CA ASN A 315 6.82 -11.38 3.97
C ASN A 315 5.77 -12.27 4.68
N ILE A 316 5.76 -12.28 6.00
CA ILE A 316 4.79 -13.06 6.79
C ILE A 316 3.36 -12.55 6.57
N ALA A 317 3.16 -11.22 6.52
CA ALA A 317 1.84 -10.63 6.26
C ALA A 317 1.40 -10.87 4.81
N LEU A 318 2.32 -10.77 3.83
CA LEU A 318 2.04 -11.13 2.44
C LEU A 318 1.64 -12.60 2.29
N GLN A 319 2.32 -13.52 3.00
CA GLN A 319 1.97 -14.94 3.01
C GLN A 319 0.60 -15.18 3.65
N SER A 320 0.27 -14.48 4.73
CA SER A 320 -1.05 -14.53 5.38
C SER A 320 -2.15 -14.06 4.42
N ALA A 321 -1.95 -12.91 3.75
CA ALA A 321 -2.88 -12.38 2.75
C ALA A 321 -3.05 -13.36 1.57
N LYS A 322 -1.95 -13.91 1.05
CA LYS A 322 -1.98 -14.93 -0.02
C LYS A 322 -2.72 -16.20 0.40
N SER A 323 -2.48 -16.68 1.62
CA SER A 323 -3.18 -17.83 2.18
C SER A 323 -4.69 -17.58 2.31
N ARG A 324 -5.07 -16.38 2.82
CA ARG A 324 -6.45 -15.92 2.92
C ARG A 324 -7.13 -15.91 1.55
N PHE A 325 -6.46 -15.34 0.54
CA PHE A 325 -6.96 -15.32 -0.83
C PHE A 325 -7.14 -16.72 -1.43
N ASN A 326 -6.12 -17.57 -1.34
CA ASN A 326 -6.14 -18.91 -1.91
C ASN A 326 -7.22 -19.82 -1.28
N ARG A 327 -7.53 -19.62 0.01
CA ARG A 327 -8.61 -20.34 0.72
C ARG A 327 -9.98 -19.70 0.49
N GLY A 328 -10.08 -18.58 -0.23
CA GLY A 328 -11.34 -17.86 -0.43
C GLY A 328 -11.97 -17.39 0.88
N GLN A 329 -11.16 -17.04 1.89
CA GLN A 329 -11.62 -16.66 3.21
C GLN A 329 -12.25 -15.27 3.18
N THR A 330 -13.56 -15.20 3.26
CA THR A 330 -14.33 -13.97 3.19
C THR A 330 -14.38 -13.19 4.50
N GLY A 331 -14.86 -11.94 4.41
CA GLY A 331 -15.02 -11.02 5.54
C GLY A 331 -13.77 -10.22 5.84
N THR A 332 -13.81 -9.49 6.95
CA THR A 332 -12.75 -8.58 7.43
C THR A 332 -12.12 -9.09 8.74
N ILE A 333 -10.83 -8.81 8.92
CA ILE A 333 -10.11 -9.04 10.19
C ILE A 333 -10.35 -7.92 11.21
N PHE A 334 -10.90 -6.78 10.76
CA PHE A 334 -11.14 -5.59 11.60
C PHE A 334 -12.57 -5.47 12.13
N GLY A 335 -13.44 -6.44 11.86
CA GLY A 335 -14.81 -6.50 12.43
C GLY A 335 -15.72 -5.36 12.01
N GLY A 336 -15.50 -4.71 10.84
CA GLY A 336 -16.36 -3.63 10.36
C GLY A 336 -16.16 -2.29 11.06
N LYS A 337 -15.04 -2.09 11.74
CA LYS A 337 -14.76 -0.87 12.51
C LYS A 337 -14.46 0.36 11.64
N GLY A 338 -14.27 0.21 10.33
CA GLY A 338 -13.77 1.30 9.49
C GLY A 338 -12.33 1.64 9.84
N SER A 339 -12.01 2.92 9.96
CA SER A 339 -10.65 3.36 10.27
C SER A 339 -10.17 2.86 11.63
N VAL A 340 -9.05 2.14 11.64
CA VAL A 340 -8.38 1.65 12.85
C VAL A 340 -7.01 2.32 12.93
N VAL A 341 -6.76 2.99 14.06
CA VAL A 341 -5.54 3.76 14.32
C VAL A 341 -4.53 2.91 15.07
N GLY A 342 -3.24 3.06 14.74
CA GLY A 342 -2.15 2.39 15.44
C GLY A 342 -1.92 0.93 15.05
N VAL A 343 -2.50 0.46 13.95
CA VAL A 343 -2.27 -0.91 13.43
C VAL A 343 -0.79 -1.09 13.10
N GLN A 344 -0.18 -2.08 13.72
CA GLN A 344 1.22 -2.44 13.48
C GLN A 344 1.33 -3.53 12.41
N GLN A 345 2.48 -3.59 11.74
CA GLN A 345 2.72 -4.59 10.68
C GLN A 345 2.57 -6.04 11.16
N LYS A 346 2.83 -6.33 12.44
CA LYS A 346 2.68 -7.67 13.03
C LYS A 346 1.22 -8.10 13.24
N GLU A 347 0.26 -7.19 13.07
CA GLU A 347 -1.17 -7.44 13.27
C GLU A 347 -1.91 -7.83 11.98
N LEU A 348 -1.19 -7.82 10.84
CA LEU A 348 -1.67 -8.19 9.51
C LEU A 348 -1.20 -9.58 9.11
#